data_e8498031ec9c25f09068984a4ef8ad17
#
_entry.id   e8498031ec9c25f09068984a4ef8ad17
#
_cell.length_a   1.000
_cell.length_b   1.000
_cell.length_c   1.000
_cell.angle_alpha   90.00
_cell.angle_beta   90.00
_cell.angle_gamma   90.00
#
_symmetry.space_group_name_H-M   'P 1'
#
loop_
_entity.id
_entity.type
_entity.pdbx_description
1 polymer ?
#
loop_
_entity_poly.entity_id
_entity_poly.type
_entity_poly.pdbx_seq_one_letter_code
_entity_poly.pdbx_strand_id
1 'polypeptide(L)'
;FIGDSRTVGLYEYGQIGEADVFADNGMSLFNLWSSKTACGGERKTLEQLLGENSYQTIHFMLGINELGYSMEEIVKQYGEAVEKIQEMQSQARIVLGANLHVTGEQSAESDIYNNQRINELNGKIEEIGREKGCYYFDVNEKFDGESGSLSEEYSVDGSHVLGKYYADWLSWLQEKG
;
A
#
# COMPACT_ATOMS: atom_id res chain seq x y z
N PHE A 1 1.39 9.14 -3.42
CA PHE A 1 1.35 7.85 -2.70
C PHE A 1 0.17 7.84 -1.73
N ILE A 2 -0.61 6.77 -1.73
CA ILE A 2 -1.77 6.58 -0.84
C ILE A 2 -1.58 5.25 -0.11
N GLY A 3 -1.64 5.28 1.24
CA GLY A 3 -1.46 4.04 2.00
C GLY A 3 -1.44 4.16 3.51
N ASP A 4 -0.99 3.10 4.15
CA ASP A 4 -0.90 2.94 5.60
C ASP A 4 0.51 3.26 6.16
N SER A 5 0.84 2.69 7.32
CA SER A 5 2.14 2.89 7.99
C SER A 5 3.36 2.58 7.11
N ARG A 6 3.24 1.69 6.12
CA ARG A 6 4.32 1.37 5.18
C ARG A 6 4.56 2.52 4.21
N THR A 7 3.50 3.17 3.78
CA THR A 7 3.59 4.40 2.95
C THR A 7 4.08 5.59 3.78
N VAL A 8 3.72 5.67 5.06
CA VAL A 8 4.34 6.64 6.00
C VAL A 8 5.86 6.41 6.06
N GLY A 9 6.31 5.16 6.16
CA GLY A 9 7.73 4.81 6.14
C GLY A 9 8.43 5.23 4.84
N LEU A 10 7.78 5.07 3.68
CA LEU A 10 8.30 5.58 2.39
C LEU A 10 8.47 7.11 2.44
N TYR A 11 7.53 7.83 3.02
CA TYR A 11 7.60 9.28 3.17
C TYR A 11 8.74 9.71 4.10
N GLU A 12 8.84 9.07 5.27
CA GLU A 12 9.81 9.47 6.31
C GLU A 12 11.27 9.09 5.95
N TYR A 13 11.46 7.94 5.28
CA TYR A 13 12.79 7.37 5.08
C TYR A 13 13.16 7.13 3.61
N GLY A 14 12.19 7.12 2.70
CA GLY A 14 12.40 6.76 1.29
C GLY A 14 12.97 7.87 0.40
N GLN A 15 12.99 9.12 0.86
CA GLN A 15 13.44 10.28 0.07
C GLN A 15 12.59 10.49 -1.20
N ILE A 16 11.27 10.43 -1.07
CA ILE A 16 10.32 10.51 -2.20
C ILE A 16 10.28 11.88 -2.93
N GLY A 17 11.09 12.85 -2.51
CA GLY A 17 11.14 14.17 -3.11
C GLY A 17 9.86 14.99 -2.87
N GLU A 18 9.34 15.62 -3.93
CA GLU A 18 8.16 16.49 -3.88
C GLU A 18 6.83 15.74 -4.10
N ALA A 19 6.84 14.40 -4.03
CA ALA A 19 5.62 13.63 -4.20
C ALA A 19 4.64 13.87 -3.04
N ASP A 20 3.37 14.05 -3.36
CA ASP A 20 2.31 14.10 -2.36
C ASP A 20 2.08 12.73 -1.73
N VAL A 21 1.84 12.73 -0.42
CA VAL A 21 1.57 11.51 0.35
C VAL A 21 0.29 11.67 1.14
N PHE A 22 -0.65 10.77 0.90
CA PHE A 22 -1.87 10.61 1.67
C PHE A 22 -1.77 9.29 2.44
N ALA A 23 -1.20 9.33 3.62
CA ALA A 23 -0.98 8.13 4.44
C ALA A 23 -1.08 8.46 5.92
N ASP A 24 -1.46 7.46 6.71
CA ASP A 24 -1.45 7.53 8.16
C ASP A 24 -1.26 6.12 8.74
N ASN A 25 -0.72 6.04 9.95
CA ASN A 25 -0.62 4.78 10.69
C ASN A 25 -2.03 4.23 10.96
N GLY A 26 -2.27 2.98 10.57
CA GLY A 26 -3.58 2.37 10.71
C GLY A 26 -4.63 2.82 9.69
N MET A 27 -4.25 3.56 8.63
CA MET A 27 -5.16 3.85 7.53
C MET A 27 -5.70 2.57 6.93
N SER A 28 -6.98 2.56 6.63
CA SER A 28 -7.72 1.42 6.11
C SER A 28 -8.66 1.86 4.98
N LEU A 29 -9.15 0.91 4.20
CA LEU A 29 -10.17 1.16 3.18
C LEU A 29 -11.45 1.77 3.80
N PHE A 30 -11.78 1.38 5.05
CA PHE A 30 -12.97 1.86 5.73
C PHE A 30 -12.89 3.32 6.19
N ASN A 31 -11.69 3.86 6.41
CA ASN A 31 -11.49 5.25 6.82
C ASN A 31 -10.82 6.14 5.77
N LEU A 32 -10.46 5.59 4.61
CA LEU A 32 -9.72 6.25 3.54
C LEU A 32 -10.32 7.60 3.14
N TRP A 33 -11.64 7.65 2.94
CA TRP A 33 -12.33 8.85 2.45
C TRP A 33 -12.73 9.84 3.54
N SER A 34 -12.77 9.40 4.80
CA SER A 34 -13.09 10.26 5.95
C SER A 34 -11.85 10.79 6.68
N SER A 35 -10.71 10.16 6.51
CA SER A 35 -9.44 10.57 7.11
C SER A 35 -8.93 11.88 6.50
N LYS A 36 -8.16 12.63 7.30
CA LYS A 36 -7.45 13.81 6.85
C LYS A 36 -5.97 13.66 7.18
N THR A 37 -5.12 13.86 6.20
CA THR A 37 -3.67 13.84 6.37
C THR A 37 -3.07 15.22 6.08
N ALA A 38 -1.86 15.47 6.56
CA ALA A 38 -1.15 16.71 6.28
C ALA A 38 -0.59 16.66 4.86
N CYS A 39 -1.07 17.53 3.98
CA CYS A 39 -0.61 17.69 2.61
C CYS A 39 -0.38 19.18 2.33
N GLY A 40 0.85 19.56 1.98
CA GLY A 40 1.17 20.96 1.67
C GLY A 40 0.94 21.94 2.83
N GLY A 41 1.08 21.48 4.09
CA GLY A 41 0.88 22.31 5.29
C GLY A 41 -0.56 22.39 5.80
N GLU A 42 -1.53 21.82 5.08
CA GLU A 42 -2.94 21.74 5.47
C GLU A 42 -3.40 20.30 5.64
N ARG A 43 -4.43 20.09 6.47
CA ARG A 43 -5.05 18.76 6.60
C ARG A 43 -6.19 18.63 5.58
N LYS A 44 -6.03 17.70 4.64
CA LYS A 44 -6.97 17.44 3.56
C LYS A 44 -7.50 15.99 3.60
N THR A 45 -8.73 15.82 3.11
CA THR A 45 -9.22 14.47 2.74
C THR A 45 -8.58 14.05 1.41
N LEU A 46 -8.63 12.74 1.11
CA LEU A 46 -8.15 12.24 -0.18
C LEU A 46 -8.93 12.88 -1.34
N GLU A 47 -10.24 13.05 -1.18
CA GLU A 47 -11.08 13.67 -2.20
C GLU A 47 -10.68 15.14 -2.49
N GLN A 48 -10.33 15.90 -1.46
CA GLN A 48 -9.81 17.26 -1.63
C GLN A 48 -8.44 17.24 -2.34
N LEU A 49 -7.52 16.38 -1.90
CA LEU A 49 -6.20 16.27 -2.51
C LEU A 49 -6.28 15.91 -4.00
N LEU A 50 -7.09 14.90 -4.34
CA LEU A 50 -7.27 14.46 -5.73
C LEU A 50 -8.06 15.46 -6.57
N GLY A 51 -8.94 16.24 -5.98
CA GLY A 51 -9.73 17.27 -6.68
C GLY A 51 -8.96 18.56 -6.98
N GLU A 52 -7.94 18.86 -6.17
CA GLU A 52 -7.12 20.07 -6.31
C GLU A 52 -5.88 19.88 -7.18
N ASN A 53 -5.46 18.65 -7.43
CA ASN A 53 -4.22 18.31 -8.13
C ASN A 53 -4.47 17.31 -9.25
N SER A 54 -3.55 17.28 -10.22
CA SER A 54 -3.50 16.27 -11.28
C SER A 54 -2.20 15.49 -11.16
N TYR A 55 -2.30 14.16 -11.12
CA TYR A 55 -1.17 13.27 -10.95
C TYR A 55 -0.89 12.47 -12.22
N GLN A 56 0.38 12.26 -12.53
CA GLN A 56 0.80 11.36 -13.59
C GLN A 56 0.75 9.90 -13.15
N THR A 57 1.15 9.64 -11.89
CA THR A 57 1.16 8.29 -11.31
C THR A 57 0.65 8.36 -9.87
N ILE A 58 -0.22 7.42 -9.52
CA ILE A 58 -0.73 7.22 -8.17
C ILE A 58 -0.37 5.81 -7.72
N HIS A 59 0.42 5.70 -6.66
CA HIS A 59 0.68 4.45 -5.96
C HIS A 59 -0.34 4.26 -4.84
N PHE A 60 -1.02 3.12 -4.83
CA PHE A 60 -2.07 2.78 -3.86
C PHE A 60 -1.78 1.44 -3.21
N MET A 61 -1.59 1.44 -1.89
CA MET A 61 -1.28 0.24 -1.10
C MET A 61 -2.03 0.28 0.23
N LEU A 62 -3.09 -0.50 0.34
CA LEU A 62 -3.91 -0.68 1.54
C LEU A 62 -4.39 -2.13 1.65
N GLY A 63 -5.03 -2.48 2.74
CA GLY A 63 -5.71 -3.74 2.95
C GLY A 63 -5.15 -4.59 4.10
N ILE A 64 -3.92 -4.32 4.54
CA ILE A 64 -3.31 -5.10 5.64
C ILE A 64 -4.04 -4.88 6.97
N ASN A 65 -4.52 -3.67 7.24
CA ASN A 65 -5.19 -3.33 8.49
C ASN A 65 -6.61 -3.90 8.57
N GLU A 66 -7.15 -4.40 7.46
CA GLU A 66 -8.49 -4.99 7.35
C GLU A 66 -8.50 -6.51 7.36
N LEU A 67 -7.36 -7.18 7.46
CA LEU A 67 -7.27 -8.65 7.37
C LEU A 67 -8.17 -9.41 8.39
N GLY A 68 -8.61 -8.74 9.45
CA GLY A 68 -9.58 -9.30 10.39
C GLY A 68 -11.02 -9.36 9.88
N TYR A 69 -11.34 -8.69 8.77
CA TYR A 69 -12.64 -8.71 8.12
C TYR A 69 -12.76 -9.81 7.07
N SER A 70 -13.96 -10.01 6.49
CA SER A 70 -14.11 -10.96 5.39
C SER A 70 -13.34 -10.50 4.15
N MET A 71 -12.74 -11.44 3.44
CA MET A 71 -12.01 -11.13 2.20
C MET A 71 -12.94 -10.50 1.16
N GLU A 72 -14.19 -10.93 1.08
CA GLU A 72 -15.20 -10.36 0.19
C GLU A 72 -15.42 -8.85 0.44
N GLU A 73 -15.55 -8.46 1.72
CA GLU A 73 -15.75 -7.05 2.09
C GLU A 73 -14.49 -6.22 1.77
N ILE A 74 -13.30 -6.74 2.07
CA ILE A 74 -12.03 -6.05 1.76
C ILE A 74 -11.92 -5.83 0.24
N VAL A 75 -12.12 -6.86 -0.56
CA VAL A 75 -12.02 -6.83 -2.02
C VAL A 75 -13.02 -5.85 -2.63
N LYS A 76 -14.25 -5.84 -2.12
CA LYS A 76 -15.30 -4.89 -2.54
C LYS A 76 -14.86 -3.44 -2.28
N GLN A 77 -14.45 -3.13 -1.04
CA GLN A 77 -14.02 -1.78 -0.65
C GLN A 77 -12.77 -1.34 -1.44
N TYR A 78 -11.84 -2.27 -1.70
CA TYR A 78 -10.66 -1.99 -2.50
C TYR A 78 -11.03 -1.63 -3.95
N GLY A 79 -11.89 -2.41 -4.56
CA GLY A 79 -12.38 -2.16 -5.92
C GLY A 79 -13.11 -0.83 -6.06
N GLU A 80 -13.98 -0.49 -5.11
CA GLU A 80 -14.70 0.79 -5.07
C GLU A 80 -13.74 1.97 -4.88
N ALA A 81 -12.69 1.81 -4.05
CA ALA A 81 -11.67 2.83 -3.86
C ALA A 81 -10.88 3.10 -5.15
N VAL A 82 -10.46 2.04 -5.86
CA VAL A 82 -9.75 2.16 -7.14
C VAL A 82 -10.64 2.84 -8.20
N GLU A 83 -11.90 2.46 -8.31
CA GLU A 83 -12.85 3.09 -9.25
C GLU A 83 -12.97 4.60 -8.98
N LYS A 84 -13.18 4.99 -7.72
CA LYS A 84 -13.30 6.41 -7.35
C LYS A 84 -12.01 7.19 -7.63
N ILE A 85 -10.84 6.60 -7.40
CA ILE A 85 -9.56 7.23 -7.75
C ILE A 85 -9.46 7.40 -9.27
N GLN A 86 -9.84 6.40 -10.07
CA GLN A 86 -9.83 6.47 -11.54
C GLN A 86 -10.80 7.54 -12.07
N GLU A 87 -11.99 7.66 -11.49
CA GLU A 87 -12.96 8.70 -11.85
C GLU A 87 -12.41 10.10 -11.61
N MET A 88 -11.74 10.31 -10.47
CA MET A 88 -11.17 11.62 -10.10
C MET A 88 -9.88 11.95 -10.86
N GLN A 89 -9.12 10.94 -11.29
CA GLN A 89 -7.80 11.05 -11.90
C GLN A 89 -7.70 10.20 -13.17
N SER A 90 -8.60 10.45 -14.13
CA SER A 90 -8.77 9.63 -15.34
C SER A 90 -7.54 9.54 -16.26
N GLN A 91 -6.57 10.44 -16.10
CA GLN A 91 -5.33 10.45 -16.89
C GLN A 91 -4.14 9.87 -16.10
N ALA A 92 -4.31 9.58 -14.82
CA ALA A 92 -3.24 9.06 -13.99
C ALA A 92 -3.01 7.56 -14.26
N ARG A 93 -1.74 7.16 -14.27
CA ARG A 93 -1.37 5.76 -14.16
C ARG A 93 -1.52 5.31 -12.72
N ILE A 94 -2.37 4.33 -12.46
CA ILE A 94 -2.57 3.78 -11.12
C ILE A 94 -1.74 2.52 -10.97
N VAL A 95 -0.94 2.48 -9.92
CA VAL A 95 -0.10 1.36 -9.53
C VAL A 95 -0.62 0.82 -8.19
N LEU A 96 -1.13 -0.39 -8.21
CA LEU A 96 -1.56 -1.10 -7.00
C LEU A 96 -0.36 -1.84 -6.43
N GLY A 97 -0.04 -1.60 -5.16
CA GLY A 97 1.03 -2.26 -4.44
C GLY A 97 0.53 -3.50 -3.71
N ALA A 98 1.25 -4.61 -3.81
CA ALA A 98 1.04 -5.75 -2.92
C ALA A 98 1.30 -5.34 -1.47
N ASN A 99 0.52 -5.86 -0.55
CA ASN A 99 0.82 -5.75 0.87
C ASN A 99 2.08 -6.57 1.20
N LEU A 100 2.96 -5.97 1.97
CA LEU A 100 4.21 -6.60 2.41
C LEU A 100 3.89 -7.83 3.28
N HIS A 101 4.60 -8.93 3.04
CA HIS A 101 4.58 -10.08 3.92
C HIS A 101 5.09 -9.72 5.33
N VAL A 102 4.73 -10.54 6.28
CA VAL A 102 5.33 -10.55 7.62
C VAL A 102 6.40 -11.64 7.69
N THR A 103 7.26 -11.61 8.71
CA THR A 103 8.24 -12.69 8.93
C THR A 103 7.55 -14.02 9.16
N GLY A 104 8.27 -15.12 8.98
CA GLY A 104 7.74 -16.46 9.21
C GLY A 104 7.26 -16.66 10.66
N GLU A 105 7.98 -16.10 11.63
CA GLU A 105 7.61 -16.12 13.05
C GLU A 105 6.29 -15.39 13.28
N GLN A 106 6.19 -14.13 12.85
CA GLN A 106 4.97 -13.34 12.97
C GLN A 106 3.78 -14.00 12.27
N SER A 107 4.00 -14.59 11.11
CA SER A 107 2.96 -15.32 10.36
C SER A 107 2.46 -16.56 11.11
N ALA A 108 3.33 -17.27 11.83
CA ALA A 108 2.96 -18.45 12.59
C ALA A 108 2.22 -18.12 13.90
N GLU A 109 2.40 -16.93 14.45
CA GLU A 109 1.80 -16.49 15.70
C GLU A 109 0.40 -15.86 15.54
N SER A 110 -0.03 -15.57 14.32
CA SER A 110 -1.29 -14.87 14.07
C SER A 110 -2.23 -15.61 13.13
N ASP A 111 -3.47 -15.83 13.57
CA ASP A 111 -4.53 -16.37 12.71
C ASP A 111 -5.08 -15.32 11.72
N ILE A 112 -4.79 -14.05 11.93
CA ILE A 112 -5.29 -12.92 11.13
C ILE A 112 -4.17 -12.35 10.26
N TYR A 113 -3.07 -11.90 10.87
CA TYR A 113 -1.96 -11.24 10.19
C TYR A 113 -0.90 -12.27 9.81
N ASN A 114 -1.22 -13.15 8.86
CA ASN A 114 -0.34 -14.20 8.37
C ASN A 114 -0.19 -14.14 6.85
N ASN A 115 0.88 -14.71 6.34
CA ASN A 115 1.22 -14.64 4.92
C ASN A 115 0.24 -15.37 4.01
N GLN A 116 -0.50 -16.37 4.53
CA GLN A 116 -1.55 -17.03 3.73
C GLN A 116 -2.67 -16.02 3.39
N ARG A 117 -3.14 -15.26 4.38
CA ARG A 117 -4.17 -14.25 4.17
C ARG A 117 -3.66 -13.05 3.36
N ILE A 118 -2.41 -12.65 3.58
CA ILE A 118 -1.76 -11.58 2.79
C ILE A 118 -1.66 -12.01 1.33
N ASN A 119 -1.25 -13.23 1.04
CA ASN A 119 -1.18 -13.76 -0.33
C ASN A 119 -2.56 -13.83 -0.99
N GLU A 120 -3.59 -14.25 -0.26
CA GLU A 120 -4.97 -14.24 -0.76
C GLU A 120 -5.40 -12.82 -1.14
N LEU A 121 -5.16 -11.83 -0.26
CA LEU A 121 -5.47 -10.43 -0.53
C LEU A 121 -4.67 -9.89 -1.72
N ASN A 122 -3.37 -10.13 -1.76
CA ASN A 122 -2.51 -9.66 -2.85
C ASN A 122 -2.94 -10.23 -4.21
N GLY A 123 -3.32 -11.51 -4.25
CA GLY A 123 -3.89 -12.12 -5.45
C GLY A 123 -5.19 -11.44 -5.92
N LYS A 124 -6.05 -11.05 -4.98
CA LYS A 124 -7.27 -10.29 -5.29
C LYS A 124 -6.98 -8.86 -5.77
N ILE A 125 -5.98 -8.20 -5.20
CA ILE A 125 -5.54 -6.88 -5.65
C ILE A 125 -4.99 -6.96 -7.08
N GLU A 126 -4.22 -7.99 -7.40
CA GLU A 126 -3.72 -8.23 -8.76
C GLU A 126 -4.87 -8.46 -9.76
N GLU A 127 -5.90 -9.26 -9.37
CA GLU A 127 -7.11 -9.45 -10.18
C GLU A 127 -7.82 -8.11 -10.45
N ILE A 128 -8.03 -7.28 -9.42
CA ILE A 128 -8.60 -5.94 -9.56
C ILE A 128 -7.76 -5.08 -10.50
N GLY A 129 -6.44 -5.11 -10.35
CA GLY A 129 -5.52 -4.38 -11.23
C GLY A 129 -5.71 -4.75 -12.69
N ARG A 130 -5.77 -6.03 -13.00
CA ARG A 130 -5.98 -6.53 -14.35
C ARG A 130 -7.37 -6.14 -14.89
N GLU A 131 -8.42 -6.26 -14.10
CA GLU A 131 -9.79 -5.94 -14.50
C GLU A 131 -9.99 -4.45 -14.76
N LYS A 132 -9.36 -3.59 -13.96
CA LYS A 132 -9.50 -2.13 -14.02
C LYS A 132 -8.40 -1.42 -14.83
N GLY A 133 -7.48 -2.18 -15.43
CA GLY A 133 -6.39 -1.62 -16.24
C GLY A 133 -5.35 -0.85 -15.42
N CYS A 134 -5.13 -1.24 -14.17
CA CYS A 134 -4.07 -0.70 -13.31
C CYS A 134 -2.82 -1.57 -13.40
N TYR A 135 -1.67 -0.99 -13.07
CA TYR A 135 -0.45 -1.75 -12.84
C TYR A 135 -0.48 -2.42 -11.47
N TYR A 136 0.22 -3.53 -11.32
CA TYR A 136 0.39 -4.20 -10.04
C TYR A 136 1.88 -4.45 -9.80
N PHE A 137 2.40 -4.04 -8.65
CA PHE A 137 3.79 -4.26 -8.25
C PHE A 137 3.83 -5.02 -6.92
N ASP A 138 4.55 -6.13 -6.93
CA ASP A 138 4.73 -6.97 -5.74
C ASP A 138 6.09 -6.71 -5.08
N VAL A 139 6.09 -5.91 -4.03
CA VAL A 139 7.29 -5.56 -3.27
C VAL A 139 7.92 -6.76 -2.53
N ASN A 140 7.18 -7.83 -2.35
CA ASN A 140 7.69 -9.05 -1.73
C ASN A 140 8.81 -9.68 -2.56
N GLU A 141 8.85 -9.45 -3.89
CA GLU A 141 9.99 -9.81 -4.74
C GLU A 141 11.33 -9.26 -4.22
N LYS A 142 11.30 -8.12 -3.51
CA LYS A 142 12.51 -7.47 -2.99
C LYS A 142 12.86 -7.90 -1.57
N PHE A 143 11.86 -8.12 -0.73
CA PHE A 143 12.06 -8.23 0.71
C PHE A 143 11.84 -9.64 1.27
N ASP A 144 11.31 -10.56 0.47
CA ASP A 144 11.17 -11.95 0.90
C ASP A 144 12.51 -12.68 0.92
N GLY A 145 12.64 -13.56 1.90
CA GLY A 145 13.67 -14.57 1.92
C GLY A 145 13.26 -15.85 1.15
N GLU A 146 14.10 -16.87 1.18
CA GLU A 146 13.87 -18.13 0.49
C GLU A 146 12.58 -18.86 0.92
N SER A 147 12.06 -18.54 2.12
CA SER A 147 10.81 -19.10 2.65
C SER A 147 9.54 -18.46 2.06
N GLY A 148 9.65 -17.39 1.26
CA GLY A 148 8.49 -16.62 0.80
C GLY A 148 7.82 -15.80 1.91
N SER A 149 8.58 -15.40 2.91
CA SER A 149 8.19 -14.51 3.99
C SER A 149 9.16 -13.35 4.06
N LEU A 150 8.75 -12.22 4.63
CA LEU A 150 9.65 -11.10 4.89
C LEU A 150 10.91 -11.60 5.60
N SER A 151 12.08 -11.32 5.01
CA SER A 151 13.35 -11.72 5.60
C SER A 151 13.61 -10.96 6.91
N GLU A 152 14.06 -11.67 7.93
CA GLU A 152 14.33 -11.10 9.26
C GLU A 152 15.40 -9.99 9.24
N GLU A 153 16.28 -9.98 8.23
CA GLU A 153 17.27 -8.92 8.07
C GLU A 153 16.64 -7.54 7.78
N TYR A 154 15.43 -7.51 7.24
CA TYR A 154 14.71 -6.29 6.87
C TYR A 154 13.75 -5.79 7.95
N SER A 155 13.49 -6.58 9.00
CA SER A 155 12.48 -6.24 10.02
C SER A 155 12.95 -6.60 11.43
N VAL A 156 12.51 -5.80 12.41
CA VAL A 156 12.69 -6.07 13.83
C VAL A 156 11.39 -6.48 14.51
N ASP A 157 10.27 -5.88 14.06
CA ASP A 157 8.93 -6.16 14.61
C ASP A 157 8.19 -7.27 13.84
N GLY A 158 8.80 -7.81 12.81
CA GLY A 158 8.23 -8.85 11.96
C GLY A 158 7.22 -8.37 10.93
N SER A 159 6.90 -7.07 10.88
CA SER A 159 5.82 -6.52 10.05
C SER A 159 6.20 -5.31 9.22
N HIS A 160 7.16 -4.51 9.68
CA HIS A 160 7.61 -3.30 9.00
C HIS A 160 9.08 -3.43 8.58
N VAL A 161 9.38 -2.89 7.41
CA VAL A 161 10.76 -2.76 6.93
C VAL A 161 11.47 -1.71 7.78
N LEU A 162 12.74 -1.97 8.13
CA LEU A 162 13.60 -1.00 8.80
C LEU A 162 13.79 0.27 7.95
N GLY A 163 13.81 1.43 8.60
CA GLY A 163 13.89 2.74 7.94
C GLY A 163 14.99 2.84 6.88
N LYS A 164 16.17 2.26 7.14
CA LYS A 164 17.30 2.27 6.20
C LYS A 164 17.05 1.62 4.84
N TYR A 165 16.02 0.76 4.72
CA TYR A 165 15.70 0.05 3.48
C TYR A 165 14.57 0.69 2.66
N TYR A 166 13.93 1.75 3.16
CA TYR A 166 12.88 2.41 2.39
C TYR A 166 13.40 3.16 1.15
N ALA A 167 14.64 3.63 1.18
CA ALA A 167 15.28 4.20 -0.01
C ALA A 167 15.47 3.13 -1.10
N ASP A 168 15.82 1.90 -0.71
CA ASP A 168 15.91 0.76 -1.62
C ASP A 168 14.53 0.34 -2.17
N TRP A 169 13.49 0.43 -1.34
CA TRP A 169 12.11 0.22 -1.78
C TRP A 169 11.70 1.23 -2.84
N LEU A 170 11.94 2.51 -2.59
CA LEU A 170 11.63 3.57 -3.56
C LEU A 170 12.39 3.39 -4.87
N SER A 171 13.70 3.07 -4.80
CA SER A 171 14.50 2.79 -5.99
C SER A 171 13.93 1.64 -6.80
N TRP A 172 13.52 0.57 -6.13
CA TRP A 172 12.88 -0.58 -6.77
C TRP A 172 11.56 -0.19 -7.45
N LEU A 173 10.71 0.64 -6.82
CA LEU A 173 9.48 1.16 -7.44
C LEU A 173 9.77 1.98 -8.69
N GLN A 174 10.81 2.81 -8.67
CA GLN A 174 11.22 3.63 -9.81
C GLN A 174 11.77 2.80 -10.98
N GLU A 175 12.44 1.68 -10.71
CA GLU A 175 12.94 0.75 -11.73
C GLU A 175 11.79 -0.03 -12.42
N LYS A 176 10.70 -0.32 -11.71
CA LYS A 176 9.52 -1.02 -12.24
C LYS A 176 8.61 -0.10 -13.07
N GLY A 177 8.61 1.18 -12.80
CA GLY A 177 7.67 2.17 -13.37
C GLY A 177 8.24 3.13 -14.35
#